data_f8515e02139082b1bde96673efa12048
#
_entry.id   f8515e02139082b1bde96673efa12048
#
_cell.length_a   1.000
_cell.length_b   1.000
_cell.length_c   1.000
_cell.angle_alpha   90.00
_cell.angle_beta   90.00
_cell.angle_gamma   90.00
#
_symmetry.space_group_name_H-M   'P 1'
#
loop_
_entity.id
_entity.type
_entity.pdbx_description
1 polymer ?
#
loop_
_entity_poly.entity_id
_entity_poly.type
_entity_poly.pdbx_seq_one_letter_code
_entity_poly.pdbx_strand_id
1 'polypeptide(L)'
;MAKHNWVISLLVAVCLIGLTGCAEQTAKEKAAKAAEHHQKIESEKKLQEEKKLEEERKREEARKREEARPVNVNIIDPNTKDIVKTFNTKELGYITNPGNYQAEIAKITRELARGTETTPGYDKRMILDKLDKNGQVIKGTPQTILDEEELAEKIIQVSAKGGDVELPLYVTPSGYKLEEADNLDEVVVASFTTHFNSGVVGRTKNIELSAQAINNVILGTNDHFSFNTTVGPSDQEHGYQKAPEINYGKLVEGIGGGICQTSSTLYNAIDQLAVQYIEKHHHSLAVGYVPKGRDATVSYGGKDFRYQNTTGVPLLIKAIVGKGALTVEVRTAKEYQSQIKKKI
;
A
#
# COMPACT_ATOMS: atom_id res chain seq x y z
N MET A 1 46.68 22.67 31.13
CA MET A 1 47.97 22.06 31.48
C MET A 1 48.85 22.19 30.26
N ALA A 2 49.72 23.20 30.22
CA ALA A 2 51.12 23.21 30.67
C ALA A 2 52.00 22.40 29.71
N LYS A 3 52.83 22.99 29.06
CA LYS A 3 54.22 23.50 29.19
C LYS A 3 55.07 22.77 28.15
N HIS A 4 56.07 23.24 27.50
CA HIS A 4 57.30 23.98 27.81
C HIS A 4 57.94 24.40 26.48
N ASN A 5 58.27 25.60 26.19
CA ASN A 5 59.49 26.41 26.46
C ASN A 5 60.80 25.64 26.49
N TRP A 6 61.79 26.08 25.70
CA TRP A 6 63.09 26.74 26.10
C TRP A 6 64.04 26.73 24.90
N VAL A 7 64.45 27.88 24.36
CA VAL A 7 65.56 28.75 24.75
C VAL A 7 66.88 28.00 24.91
N ILE A 8 67.86 28.36 24.16
CA ILE A 8 69.23 28.71 24.65
C ILE A 8 69.93 29.63 23.65
N SER A 9 70.29 30.72 24.25
CA SER A 9 71.18 31.80 23.72
C SER A 9 72.65 31.52 24.06
N LEU A 10 73.50 32.29 23.38
CA LEU A 10 74.81 32.83 23.77
C LEU A 10 76.04 31.96 23.57
N LEU A 11 76.98 32.53 22.90
CA LEU A 11 78.32 33.13 23.35
C LEU A 11 79.16 33.38 22.10
N VAL A 12 79.41 34.58 21.71
CA VAL A 12 80.35 35.63 22.10
C VAL A 12 81.83 35.21 22.00
N ALA A 13 82.46 36.06 21.25
CA ALA A 13 83.80 36.80 21.41
C ALA A 13 84.91 36.40 20.46
N VAL A 14 85.20 37.36 19.64
CA VAL A 14 86.46 38.13 19.49
C VAL A 14 87.72 37.38 19.06
N CYS A 15 88.17 37.66 17.86
CA CYS A 15 89.57 38.11 17.64
C CYS A 15 89.65 39.01 16.39
N LEU A 16 90.04 40.22 16.64
CA LEU A 16 90.46 41.26 15.70
C LEU A 16 91.81 40.90 15.08
N ILE A 17 91.99 41.39 13.88
CA ILE A 17 93.19 41.97 13.25
C ILE A 17 93.57 41.29 11.93
N GLY A 18 93.39 42.07 10.89
CA GLY A 18 94.27 42.14 9.77
C GLY A 18 93.95 41.31 8.52
N LEU A 19 93.42 41.99 7.58
CA LEU A 19 93.88 42.09 6.21
C LEU A 19 92.79 42.71 5.35
N THR A 20 92.88 43.98 5.15
CA THR A 20 92.09 44.76 4.20
C THR A 20 92.51 44.37 2.80
N GLY A 21 91.52 43.91 2.01
CA GLY A 21 91.71 43.78 0.58
C GLY A 21 90.90 42.72 -0.12
N CYS A 22 90.50 41.63 0.56
CA CYS A 22 89.70 40.56 -0.06
C CYS A 22 88.34 40.37 0.59
N ALA A 23 87.97 41.16 1.60
CA ALA A 23 86.76 40.94 2.40
C ALA A 23 85.47 41.49 1.73
N GLU A 24 85.61 42.45 0.81
CA GLU A 24 84.40 43.07 0.22
C GLU A 24 83.77 42.28 -0.90
N GLN A 25 84.59 41.50 -1.66
CA GLN A 25 84.04 40.60 -2.71
C GLN A 25 83.39 39.33 -2.11
N THR A 26 84.00 38.82 -1.04
CA THR A 26 83.43 37.61 -0.32
C THR A 26 82.21 37.98 0.51
N ALA A 27 82.05 39.21 1.00
CA ALA A 27 80.91 39.71 1.71
C ALA A 27 79.71 39.91 0.75
N LYS A 28 79.93 40.45 -0.45
CA LYS A 28 78.93 40.62 -1.49
C LYS A 28 78.45 39.27 -2.05
N GLU A 29 79.34 38.31 -2.24
CA GLU A 29 79.00 36.97 -2.69
C GLU A 29 78.19 36.17 -1.64
N LYS A 30 78.55 36.28 -0.35
CA LYS A 30 77.79 35.70 0.76
C LYS A 30 76.43 36.35 0.94
N ALA A 31 76.32 37.65 0.77
CA ALA A 31 75.02 38.36 0.80
C ALA A 31 74.16 38.02 -0.38
N ALA A 32 74.74 37.88 -1.60
CA ALA A 32 73.99 37.42 -2.77
C ALA A 32 73.48 35.97 -2.60
N LYS A 33 74.31 35.04 -2.12
CA LYS A 33 73.89 33.65 -1.82
C LYS A 33 72.86 33.57 -0.69
N ALA A 34 72.95 34.41 0.31
CA ALA A 34 71.94 34.50 1.38
C ALA A 34 70.60 35.06 0.87
N ALA A 35 70.67 36.10 -0.01
CA ALA A 35 69.41 36.60 -0.65
C ALA A 35 68.76 35.60 -1.59
N GLU A 36 69.60 34.89 -2.38
CA GLU A 36 69.09 33.82 -3.26
C GLU A 36 68.49 32.65 -2.45
N HIS A 37 69.09 32.24 -1.34
CA HIS A 37 68.57 31.25 -0.44
C HIS A 37 67.28 31.71 0.24
N HIS A 38 67.18 32.98 0.63
CA HIS A 38 65.98 33.57 1.21
C HIS A 38 64.83 33.63 0.20
N GLN A 39 65.11 34.01 -1.06
CA GLN A 39 64.13 34.00 -2.15
C GLN A 39 63.67 32.58 -2.45
N LYS A 40 64.55 31.59 -2.42
CA LYS A 40 64.22 30.19 -2.62
C LYS A 40 63.26 29.64 -1.52
N ILE A 41 63.56 29.92 -0.24
CA ILE A 41 62.70 29.54 0.90
C ILE A 41 61.35 30.23 0.80
N GLU A 42 61.30 31.50 0.38
CA GLU A 42 60.06 32.26 0.25
C GLU A 42 59.22 31.72 -0.91
N SER A 43 59.84 31.36 -2.04
CA SER A 43 59.18 30.75 -3.17
C SER A 43 58.67 29.32 -2.85
N GLU A 44 59.46 28.52 -2.08
CA GLU A 44 59.02 27.18 -1.61
C GLU A 44 57.87 27.30 -0.62
N LYS A 45 57.88 28.30 0.27
CA LYS A 45 56.75 28.56 1.17
C LYS A 45 55.49 28.97 0.43
N LYS A 46 55.61 29.87 -0.54
CA LYS A 46 54.47 30.28 -1.39
C LYS A 46 53.92 29.10 -2.17
N LEU A 47 54.77 28.25 -2.74
CA LEU A 47 54.33 27.07 -3.46
C LEU A 47 53.64 26.01 -2.55
N GLN A 48 54.09 25.89 -1.29
CA GLN A 48 53.46 25.04 -0.29
C GLN A 48 52.10 25.59 0.14
N GLU A 49 51.98 26.89 0.28
CA GLU A 49 50.75 27.59 0.67
C GLU A 49 49.69 27.48 -0.47
N GLU A 50 50.12 27.70 -1.72
CA GLU A 50 49.27 27.50 -2.90
C GLU A 50 48.78 26.04 -3.02
N LYS A 51 49.65 25.06 -2.79
CA LYS A 51 49.27 23.64 -2.81
C LYS A 51 48.26 23.30 -1.71
N LYS A 52 48.44 23.86 -0.50
CA LYS A 52 47.46 23.67 0.58
C LYS A 52 46.11 24.30 0.26
N LEU A 53 46.08 25.49 -0.29
CA LEU A 53 44.88 26.20 -0.67
C LEU A 53 44.13 25.45 -1.80
N GLU A 54 44.88 24.92 -2.76
CA GLU A 54 44.30 24.12 -3.85
C GLU A 54 43.74 22.79 -3.32
N GLU A 55 44.41 22.15 -2.37
CA GLU A 55 43.92 20.92 -1.74
C GLU A 55 42.65 21.17 -0.90
N GLU A 56 42.60 22.27 -0.15
CA GLU A 56 41.40 22.68 0.59
C GLU A 56 40.23 22.99 -0.37
N ARG A 57 40.49 23.70 -1.48
CA ARG A 57 39.47 23.95 -2.50
C ARG A 57 38.94 22.67 -3.10
N LYS A 58 39.82 21.70 -3.45
CA LYS A 58 39.41 20.40 -3.97
C LYS A 58 38.60 19.61 -2.96
N ARG A 59 38.94 19.65 -1.68
CA ARG A 59 38.19 19.02 -0.60
C ARG A 59 36.80 19.66 -0.44
N GLU A 60 36.73 20.99 -0.51
CA GLU A 60 35.45 21.69 -0.40
C GLU A 60 34.55 21.46 -1.61
N GLU A 61 35.11 21.43 -2.83
CA GLU A 61 34.37 21.06 -4.04
C GLU A 61 33.88 19.62 -4.00
N ALA A 62 34.68 18.67 -3.51
CA ALA A 62 34.29 17.29 -3.32
C ALA A 62 33.14 17.15 -2.28
N ARG A 63 33.23 17.89 -1.16
CA ARG A 63 32.16 17.94 -0.16
C ARG A 63 30.88 18.51 -0.74
N LYS A 64 30.94 19.63 -1.48
CA LYS A 64 29.76 20.21 -2.15
C LYS A 64 29.14 19.27 -3.18
N ARG A 65 29.97 18.51 -3.91
CA ARG A 65 29.46 17.46 -4.84
C ARG A 65 28.75 16.33 -4.11
N GLU A 66 29.30 15.86 -2.99
CA GLU A 66 28.66 14.80 -2.20
C GLU A 66 27.38 15.30 -1.53
N GLU A 67 27.36 16.53 -1.01
CA GLU A 67 26.15 17.17 -0.47
C GLU A 67 25.06 17.38 -1.54
N ALA A 68 25.47 17.68 -2.77
CA ALA A 68 24.54 17.86 -3.91
C ALA A 68 24.06 16.53 -4.53
N ARG A 69 24.69 15.40 -4.18
CA ARG A 69 24.31 14.10 -4.73
C ARG A 69 22.88 13.74 -4.35
N PRO A 70 22.03 13.36 -5.32
CA PRO A 70 20.67 12.94 -5.02
C PRO A 70 20.69 11.66 -4.16
N VAL A 71 19.84 11.64 -3.16
CA VAL A 71 19.62 10.45 -2.31
C VAL A 71 18.26 9.89 -2.69
N ASN A 72 18.27 8.88 -3.53
CA ASN A 72 17.05 8.28 -4.06
C ASN A 72 16.65 7.05 -3.26
N VAL A 73 15.35 6.95 -3.00
CA VAL A 73 14.68 5.72 -2.54
C VAL A 73 13.87 5.18 -3.69
N ASN A 74 14.05 3.89 -3.99
CA ASN A 74 13.26 3.14 -4.95
C ASN A 74 12.33 2.19 -4.19
N ILE A 75 11.04 2.26 -4.47
CA ILE A 75 10.07 1.29 -3.96
C ILE A 75 9.90 0.20 -5.01
N ILE A 76 10.03 -1.06 -4.60
CA ILE A 76 10.09 -2.24 -5.47
C ILE A 76 8.90 -3.16 -5.18
N ASP A 77 8.22 -3.63 -6.22
CA ASP A 77 7.27 -4.73 -6.09
C ASP A 77 8.02 -6.05 -5.83
N PRO A 78 7.76 -6.73 -4.71
CA PRO A 78 8.47 -7.96 -4.35
C PRO A 78 8.21 -9.11 -5.32
N ASN A 79 7.11 -9.09 -6.08
CA ASN A 79 6.71 -10.16 -7.00
C ASN A 79 7.33 -9.98 -8.39
N THR A 80 7.30 -8.76 -8.95
CA THR A 80 7.79 -8.47 -10.31
C THR A 80 9.22 -7.97 -10.32
N LYS A 81 9.71 -7.46 -9.18
CA LYS A 81 10.99 -6.76 -9.01
C LYS A 81 11.07 -5.43 -9.77
N ASP A 82 9.94 -4.92 -10.23
CA ASP A 82 9.87 -3.61 -10.86
C ASP A 82 9.94 -2.48 -9.83
N ILE A 83 10.58 -1.38 -10.22
CA ILE A 83 10.54 -0.15 -9.45
C ILE A 83 9.19 0.53 -9.71
N VAL A 84 8.35 0.59 -8.68
CA VAL A 84 7.00 1.19 -8.76
C VAL A 84 7.00 2.68 -8.45
N LYS A 85 7.98 3.16 -7.70
CA LYS A 85 8.16 4.58 -7.39
C LYS A 85 9.61 4.89 -7.03
N THR A 86 10.11 6.03 -7.52
CA THR A 86 11.41 6.61 -7.11
C THR A 86 11.18 8.04 -6.64
N PHE A 87 11.85 8.44 -5.58
CA PHE A 87 11.86 9.84 -5.12
C PHE A 87 13.19 10.19 -4.44
N ASN A 88 13.52 11.49 -4.48
CA ASN A 88 14.71 12.05 -3.83
C ASN A 88 14.34 12.53 -2.42
N THR A 89 14.97 11.97 -1.40
CA THR A 89 14.66 12.27 0.01
C THR A 89 15.00 13.71 0.39
N LYS A 90 16.08 14.29 -0.20
CA LYS A 90 16.47 15.67 0.05
C LYS A 90 15.44 16.65 -0.52
N GLU A 91 14.91 16.40 -1.72
CA GLU A 91 13.87 17.22 -2.35
C GLU A 91 12.55 17.18 -1.56
N LEU A 92 12.21 16.03 -0.98
CA LEU A 92 11.04 15.88 -0.10
C LEU A 92 11.24 16.49 1.31
N GLY A 93 12.46 17.01 1.62
CA GLY A 93 12.73 17.72 2.85
C GLY A 93 13.18 16.84 4.02
N TYR A 94 13.75 15.68 3.79
CA TYR A 94 14.21 14.76 4.84
C TYR A 94 15.05 15.43 5.93
N ILE A 95 15.97 16.36 5.54
CA ILE A 95 16.81 17.11 6.47
C ILE A 95 16.22 18.47 6.78
N THR A 96 15.65 19.17 5.79
CA THR A 96 15.24 20.58 5.88
C THR A 96 13.87 20.78 6.50
N ASN A 97 12.97 19.81 6.38
CA ASN A 97 11.61 19.85 6.93
C ASN A 97 11.11 18.44 7.28
N PRO A 98 11.58 17.84 8.40
CA PRO A 98 11.24 16.45 8.75
C PRO A 98 9.74 16.19 8.93
N GLY A 99 8.98 17.16 9.42
CA GLY A 99 7.53 17.03 9.58
C GLY A 99 6.79 16.91 8.24
N ASN A 100 7.17 17.75 7.28
CA ASN A 100 6.62 17.65 5.92
C ASN A 100 7.06 16.36 5.23
N TYR A 101 8.31 15.93 5.45
CA TYR A 101 8.82 14.68 4.92
C TYR A 101 7.97 13.48 5.36
N GLN A 102 7.67 13.38 6.67
CA GLN A 102 6.81 12.31 7.19
C GLN A 102 5.41 12.34 6.59
N ALA A 103 4.83 13.53 6.41
CA ALA A 103 3.52 13.68 5.77
C ALA A 103 3.53 13.23 4.29
N GLU A 104 4.58 13.58 3.54
CA GLU A 104 4.75 13.11 2.16
C GLU A 104 4.96 11.60 2.06
N ILE A 105 5.73 10.99 2.98
CA ILE A 105 5.88 9.54 3.04
C ILE A 105 4.54 8.86 3.35
N ALA A 106 3.80 9.35 4.34
CA ALA A 106 2.47 8.82 4.66
C ALA A 106 1.48 8.95 3.49
N LYS A 107 1.58 10.01 2.69
CA LYS A 107 0.82 10.17 1.46
C LYS A 107 1.23 9.15 0.40
N ILE A 108 2.53 8.97 0.17
CA ILE A 108 3.07 8.01 -0.80
C ILE A 108 2.63 6.59 -0.45
N THR A 109 2.76 6.18 0.82
CA THR A 109 2.38 4.82 1.25
C THR A 109 0.89 4.57 1.10
N ARG A 110 0.06 5.57 1.42
CA ARG A 110 -1.39 5.51 1.24
C ARG A 110 -1.79 5.43 -0.24
N GLU A 111 -1.17 6.22 -1.11
CA GLU A 111 -1.43 6.18 -2.56
C GLU A 111 -1.04 4.82 -3.16
N LEU A 112 0.05 4.23 -2.70
CA LEU A 112 0.46 2.89 -3.10
C LEU A 112 -0.51 1.82 -2.58
N ALA A 113 -0.96 1.92 -1.33
CA ALA A 113 -1.92 0.97 -0.77
C ALA A 113 -3.28 1.06 -1.46
N ARG A 114 -3.87 2.25 -1.50
CA ARG A 114 -5.27 2.45 -1.90
C ARG A 114 -5.47 2.82 -3.36
N GLY A 115 -4.39 3.23 -4.04
CA GLY A 115 -4.44 3.80 -5.38
C GLY A 115 -4.81 5.28 -5.40
N THR A 116 -4.88 5.81 -6.61
CA THR A 116 -5.32 7.17 -6.94
C THR A 116 -6.48 7.08 -7.94
N GLU A 117 -6.99 8.20 -8.40
CA GLU A 117 -8.01 8.22 -9.46
C GLU A 117 -7.56 7.55 -10.76
N THR A 118 -6.26 7.50 -11.02
CA THR A 118 -5.69 7.02 -12.29
C THR A 118 -4.86 5.76 -12.16
N THR A 119 -4.47 5.37 -10.94
CA THR A 119 -3.59 4.22 -10.70
C THR A 119 -4.19 3.32 -9.62
N PRO A 120 -4.37 2.01 -9.89
CA PRO A 120 -4.85 1.08 -8.88
C PRO A 120 -3.81 0.90 -7.76
N GLY A 121 -4.30 0.72 -6.53
CA GLY A 121 -3.45 0.42 -5.38
C GLY A 121 -3.10 -1.07 -5.28
N TYR A 122 -2.22 -1.37 -4.33
CA TYR A 122 -1.82 -2.74 -3.99
C TYR A 122 -2.83 -3.46 -3.08
N ASP A 123 -3.68 -2.72 -2.36
CA ASP A 123 -4.77 -3.31 -1.59
C ASP A 123 -5.80 -3.94 -2.53
N LYS A 124 -5.97 -5.24 -2.41
CA LYS A 124 -6.95 -6.00 -3.20
C LYS A 124 -7.89 -6.73 -2.27
N ARG A 125 -9.18 -6.53 -2.49
CA ARG A 125 -10.20 -7.33 -1.81
C ARG A 125 -10.11 -8.77 -2.28
N MET A 126 -10.43 -9.70 -1.37
CA MET A 126 -10.58 -11.11 -1.72
C MET A 126 -11.66 -11.27 -2.79
N ILE A 127 -11.34 -11.98 -3.86
CA ILE A 127 -12.32 -12.56 -4.77
C ILE A 127 -12.48 -14.01 -4.34
N LEU A 128 -13.66 -14.35 -3.86
CA LEU A 128 -13.95 -15.67 -3.31
C LEU A 128 -13.96 -16.75 -4.40
N ASP A 129 -13.54 -17.94 -4.03
CA ASP A 129 -13.64 -19.12 -4.87
C ASP A 129 -15.12 -19.49 -5.12
N LYS A 130 -15.40 -20.19 -6.22
CA LYS A 130 -16.73 -20.66 -6.58
C LYS A 130 -16.71 -22.12 -7.02
N LEU A 131 -17.81 -22.81 -6.84
CA LEU A 131 -18.01 -24.09 -7.52
C LEU A 131 -18.60 -23.86 -8.93
N ASP A 132 -18.04 -24.52 -9.90
CA ASP A 132 -18.63 -24.61 -11.24
C ASP A 132 -19.85 -25.55 -11.26
N LYS A 133 -20.45 -25.75 -12.45
CA LYS A 133 -21.59 -26.66 -12.65
C LYS A 133 -21.28 -28.15 -12.39
N ASN A 134 -20.02 -28.53 -12.37
CA ASN A 134 -19.53 -29.88 -12.13
C ASN A 134 -19.05 -30.07 -10.67
N GLY A 135 -19.15 -29.02 -9.82
CA GLY A 135 -18.65 -29.03 -8.45
C GLY A 135 -17.16 -28.75 -8.34
N GLN A 136 -16.47 -28.37 -9.43
CA GLN A 136 -15.05 -28.06 -9.39
C GLN A 136 -14.83 -26.62 -8.91
N VAL A 137 -13.76 -26.41 -8.13
CA VAL A 137 -13.42 -25.08 -7.62
C VAL A 137 -12.82 -24.21 -8.70
N ILE A 138 -13.49 -23.11 -9.00
CA ILE A 138 -12.94 -21.98 -9.75
C ILE A 138 -12.26 -21.05 -8.73
N LYS A 139 -10.94 -20.90 -8.84
CA LYS A 139 -10.17 -20.08 -7.92
C LYS A 139 -10.45 -18.59 -8.14
N GLY A 140 -10.68 -17.87 -7.06
CA GLY A 140 -10.67 -16.43 -7.00
C GLY A 140 -9.26 -15.88 -6.79
N THR A 141 -9.14 -14.76 -6.07
CA THR A 141 -7.85 -14.17 -5.70
C THR A 141 -7.80 -13.92 -4.20
N PRO A 142 -6.65 -14.16 -3.55
CA PRO A 142 -6.51 -13.87 -2.13
C PRO A 142 -6.61 -12.37 -1.86
N GLN A 143 -6.92 -12.01 -0.61
CA GLN A 143 -6.78 -10.64 -0.16
C GLN A 143 -5.31 -10.25 -0.13
N THR A 144 -4.99 -9.05 -0.61
CA THR A 144 -3.66 -8.46 -0.47
C THR A 144 -3.79 -7.12 0.21
N ILE A 145 -2.96 -6.88 1.21
CA ILE A 145 -2.89 -5.60 1.94
C ILE A 145 -1.44 -5.14 1.94
N LEU A 146 -1.21 -3.90 1.56
CA LEU A 146 0.04 -3.21 1.75
C LEU A 146 0.02 -2.56 3.14
N ASP A 147 0.99 -2.90 4.01
CA ASP A 147 1.13 -2.27 5.30
C ASP A 147 1.75 -0.87 5.14
N GLU A 148 0.90 0.16 5.25
CA GLU A 148 1.28 1.57 5.06
C GLU A 148 2.33 2.01 6.10
N GLU A 149 2.19 1.54 7.36
CA GLU A 149 3.07 1.91 8.48
C GLU A 149 4.44 1.24 8.33
N GLU A 150 4.48 -0.06 8.08
CA GLU A 150 5.72 -0.79 7.84
C GLU A 150 6.49 -0.23 6.63
N LEU A 151 5.78 0.11 5.54
CA LEU A 151 6.41 0.73 4.38
C LEU A 151 7.02 2.09 4.72
N ALA A 152 6.29 2.93 5.48
CA ALA A 152 6.79 4.23 5.91
C ALA A 152 8.05 4.09 6.78
N GLU A 153 8.06 3.15 7.72
CA GLU A 153 9.23 2.87 8.55
C GLU A 153 10.45 2.42 7.74
N LYS A 154 10.26 1.48 6.81
CA LYS A 154 11.32 1.01 5.91
C LYS A 154 11.91 2.15 5.06
N ILE A 155 11.06 3.02 4.52
CA ILE A 155 11.48 4.21 3.78
C ILE A 155 12.32 5.13 4.67
N ILE A 156 11.86 5.44 5.89
CA ILE A 156 12.57 6.32 6.82
C ILE A 156 13.95 5.75 7.18
N GLN A 157 14.07 4.44 7.37
CA GLN A 157 15.34 3.79 7.69
C GLN A 157 16.41 3.98 6.60
N VAL A 158 16.03 4.01 5.34
CA VAL A 158 16.97 4.18 4.22
C VAL A 158 17.12 5.63 3.76
N SER A 159 16.31 6.56 4.26
CA SER A 159 16.21 7.95 3.77
C SER A 159 17.52 8.74 3.82
N ALA A 160 18.41 8.42 4.76
CA ALA A 160 19.70 9.11 4.89
C ALA A 160 20.69 8.76 3.77
N LYS A 161 20.63 7.54 3.26
CA LYS A 161 21.63 7.00 2.30
C LYS A 161 21.03 6.67 0.93
N GLY A 162 19.71 6.61 0.85
CA GLY A 162 18.98 6.04 -0.27
C GLY A 162 19.04 4.52 -0.27
N GLY A 163 18.34 3.93 -1.23
CA GLY A 163 18.31 2.48 -1.42
C GLY A 163 16.96 1.97 -1.86
N ASP A 164 16.87 0.66 -1.96
CA ASP A 164 15.69 -0.04 -2.41
C ASP A 164 14.85 -0.51 -1.20
N VAL A 165 13.53 -0.36 -1.31
CA VAL A 165 12.54 -0.77 -0.30
C VAL A 165 11.50 -1.62 -0.97
N GLU A 166 11.39 -2.89 -0.58
CA GLU A 166 10.31 -3.76 -1.07
C GLU A 166 8.99 -3.43 -0.36
N LEU A 167 7.88 -3.47 -1.14
CA LEU A 167 6.54 -3.32 -0.61
C LEU A 167 6.23 -4.44 0.40
N PRO A 168 5.82 -4.12 1.63
CA PRO A 168 5.35 -5.11 2.60
C PRO A 168 3.92 -5.55 2.26
N LEU A 169 3.81 -6.52 1.36
CA LEU A 169 2.53 -7.07 0.91
C LEU A 169 2.16 -8.29 1.74
N TYR A 170 1.02 -8.23 2.41
CA TYR A 170 0.44 -9.33 3.18
C TYR A 170 -0.68 -9.98 2.38
N VAL A 171 -0.51 -11.26 2.07
CA VAL A 171 -1.46 -12.05 1.29
C VAL A 171 -2.19 -13.01 2.21
N THR A 172 -3.53 -12.88 2.29
CA THR A 172 -4.41 -13.76 3.06
C THR A 172 -5.15 -14.67 2.08
N PRO A 173 -4.86 -15.99 2.06
CA PRO A 173 -5.58 -16.96 1.25
C PRO A 173 -6.98 -17.21 1.81
N SER A 174 -7.83 -17.88 1.03
CA SER A 174 -9.14 -18.31 1.49
C SER A 174 -9.04 -19.27 2.68
N GLY A 175 -9.95 -19.13 3.65
CA GLY A 175 -9.95 -19.80 4.94
C GLY A 175 -10.58 -21.20 4.92
N TYR A 176 -10.45 -21.94 3.81
CA TYR A 176 -10.86 -23.34 3.72
C TYR A 176 -9.81 -24.18 3.00
N LYS A 177 -9.84 -25.50 3.18
CA LYS A 177 -9.00 -26.44 2.43
C LYS A 177 -9.74 -26.93 1.20
N LEU A 178 -9.01 -27.18 0.11
CA LEU A 178 -9.61 -27.57 -1.17
C LEU A 178 -10.50 -28.82 -1.05
N GLU A 179 -10.09 -29.77 -0.22
CA GLU A 179 -10.80 -31.04 0.02
C GLU A 179 -12.15 -30.82 0.72
N GLU A 180 -12.33 -29.71 1.45
CA GLU A 180 -13.57 -29.38 2.13
C GLU A 180 -14.64 -28.91 1.14
N ALA A 181 -14.27 -28.42 -0.04
CA ALA A 181 -15.17 -27.87 -1.02
C ALA A 181 -16.20 -28.90 -1.54
N ASP A 182 -15.81 -30.17 -1.66
CA ASP A 182 -16.62 -31.23 -2.24
C ASP A 182 -17.90 -31.50 -1.44
N ASN A 183 -17.89 -31.24 -0.13
CA ASN A 183 -18.98 -31.55 0.78
C ASN A 183 -19.80 -30.33 1.25
N LEU A 184 -19.42 -29.12 0.82
CA LEU A 184 -20.08 -27.89 1.28
C LEU A 184 -21.53 -27.74 0.85
N ASP A 185 -21.99 -28.52 -0.12
CA ASP A 185 -23.38 -28.51 -0.63
C ASP A 185 -24.32 -29.49 0.12
N GLU A 186 -23.86 -30.16 1.18
CA GLU A 186 -24.63 -31.26 1.82
C GLU A 186 -25.80 -30.77 2.68
N VAL A 187 -25.61 -29.71 3.49
CA VAL A 187 -26.59 -29.31 4.51
C VAL A 187 -26.89 -27.82 4.44
N VAL A 188 -28.18 -27.49 4.36
CA VAL A 188 -28.67 -26.11 4.52
C VAL A 188 -28.66 -25.72 5.99
N VAL A 189 -27.92 -24.69 6.37
CA VAL A 189 -27.79 -24.20 7.75
C VAL A 189 -28.50 -22.86 8.00
N ALA A 190 -28.79 -22.11 6.93
CA ALA A 190 -29.63 -20.93 6.93
C ALA A 190 -30.25 -20.73 5.54
N SER A 191 -31.45 -20.13 5.49
CA SER A 191 -32.13 -19.84 4.22
C SER A 191 -33.07 -18.67 4.37
N PHE A 192 -33.23 -17.89 3.28
CA PHE A 192 -34.24 -16.85 3.21
C PHE A 192 -34.77 -16.70 1.78
N THR A 193 -36.09 -16.41 1.64
CA THR A 193 -36.73 -16.22 0.35
C THR A 193 -37.41 -14.87 0.29
N THR A 194 -37.24 -14.19 -0.84
CA THR A 194 -38.01 -12.98 -1.18
C THR A 194 -38.76 -13.16 -2.49
N HIS A 195 -39.88 -12.45 -2.66
CA HIS A 195 -40.74 -12.54 -3.83
C HIS A 195 -40.65 -11.25 -4.68
N PHE A 196 -40.83 -11.41 -5.98
CA PHE A 196 -40.88 -10.33 -6.94
C PHE A 196 -41.85 -10.59 -8.08
N ASN A 197 -42.27 -9.56 -8.78
CA ASN A 197 -43.11 -9.70 -9.95
C ASN A 197 -42.27 -10.08 -11.18
N SER A 198 -42.34 -11.35 -11.61
CA SER A 198 -41.60 -11.86 -12.78
C SER A 198 -42.06 -11.25 -14.11
N GLY A 199 -43.20 -10.56 -14.13
CA GLY A 199 -43.67 -9.82 -15.32
C GLY A 199 -42.87 -8.54 -15.61
N VAL A 200 -42.08 -8.05 -14.66
CA VAL A 200 -41.14 -6.92 -14.87
C VAL A 200 -39.83 -7.50 -15.38
N VAL A 201 -39.72 -7.65 -16.70
CA VAL A 201 -38.66 -8.41 -17.38
C VAL A 201 -37.26 -7.91 -17.01
N GLY A 202 -37.01 -6.58 -17.08
CA GLY A 202 -35.70 -6.02 -16.75
C GLY A 202 -35.28 -6.29 -15.31
N ARG A 203 -36.22 -6.16 -14.35
CA ARG A 203 -35.97 -6.46 -12.93
C ARG A 203 -35.66 -7.94 -12.71
N THR A 204 -36.45 -8.83 -13.37
CA THR A 204 -36.23 -10.27 -13.31
C THR A 204 -34.83 -10.62 -13.79
N LYS A 205 -34.41 -10.07 -14.95
CA LYS A 205 -33.06 -10.26 -15.49
C LYS A 205 -31.98 -9.81 -14.54
N ASN A 206 -32.15 -8.64 -13.91
CA ASN A 206 -31.17 -8.10 -12.95
C ASN A 206 -31.03 -8.96 -11.68
N ILE A 207 -32.17 -9.50 -11.18
CA ILE A 207 -32.16 -10.44 -10.05
C ILE A 207 -31.47 -11.75 -10.45
N GLU A 208 -31.73 -12.28 -11.64
CA GLU A 208 -31.08 -13.49 -12.15
C GLU A 208 -29.57 -13.32 -12.27
N LEU A 209 -29.10 -12.22 -12.86
CA LEU A 209 -27.67 -11.94 -13.02
C LEU A 209 -26.97 -11.80 -11.68
N SER A 210 -27.50 -11.00 -10.76
CA SER A 210 -26.92 -10.81 -9.44
C SER A 210 -26.98 -12.07 -8.57
N ALA A 211 -28.04 -12.87 -8.68
CA ALA A 211 -28.13 -14.16 -8.03
C ALA A 211 -27.11 -15.16 -8.59
N GLN A 212 -26.96 -15.23 -9.92
CA GLN A 212 -25.95 -16.06 -10.57
C GLN A 212 -24.53 -15.68 -10.12
N ALA A 213 -24.28 -14.38 -9.95
CA ALA A 213 -22.98 -13.88 -9.50
C ALA A 213 -22.63 -14.35 -8.08
N ILE A 214 -23.57 -14.40 -7.16
CA ILE A 214 -23.34 -14.90 -5.79
C ILE A 214 -23.53 -16.41 -5.62
N ASN A 215 -24.10 -17.09 -6.61
CA ASN A 215 -24.34 -18.52 -6.54
C ASN A 215 -23.05 -19.33 -6.54
N ASN A 216 -23.00 -20.37 -5.73
CA ASN A 216 -21.86 -21.27 -5.56
C ASN A 216 -20.59 -20.63 -5.01
N VAL A 217 -20.69 -19.45 -4.38
CA VAL A 217 -19.55 -18.80 -3.74
C VAL A 217 -19.17 -19.55 -2.48
N ILE A 218 -17.89 -19.92 -2.34
CA ILE A 218 -17.30 -20.52 -1.16
C ILE A 218 -16.78 -19.40 -0.25
N LEU A 219 -17.15 -19.43 1.01
CA LEU A 219 -16.70 -18.48 2.03
C LEU A 219 -16.03 -19.26 3.15
N GLY A 220 -14.71 -19.37 3.10
CA GLY A 220 -13.92 -20.04 4.13
C GLY A 220 -14.00 -19.34 5.50
N THR A 221 -13.47 -19.97 6.52
CA THR A 221 -13.43 -19.37 7.87
C THR A 221 -12.59 -18.12 7.88
N ASN A 222 -13.13 -17.02 8.42
CA ASN A 222 -12.57 -15.67 8.44
C ASN A 222 -12.45 -14.97 7.07
N ASP A 223 -12.94 -15.56 6.00
CA ASP A 223 -13.02 -14.89 4.70
C ASP A 223 -13.94 -13.67 4.75
N HIS A 224 -13.63 -12.69 3.93
CA HIS A 224 -14.39 -11.47 3.77
C HIS A 224 -15.25 -11.53 2.50
N PHE A 225 -16.56 -11.45 2.66
CA PHE A 225 -17.50 -11.29 1.55
C PHE A 225 -17.72 -9.81 1.25
N SER A 226 -17.72 -9.44 -0.04
CA SER A 226 -18.16 -8.14 -0.55
C SER A 226 -19.13 -8.39 -1.70
N PHE A 227 -20.35 -7.88 -1.58
CA PHE A 227 -21.36 -8.04 -2.61
C PHE A 227 -20.93 -7.38 -3.92
N ASN A 228 -20.45 -6.13 -3.86
CA ASN A 228 -20.00 -5.41 -5.05
C ASN A 228 -18.80 -6.09 -5.73
N THR A 229 -17.84 -6.62 -4.97
CA THR A 229 -16.70 -7.36 -5.54
C THR A 229 -17.16 -8.67 -6.20
N THR A 230 -18.15 -9.36 -5.60
CA THR A 230 -18.65 -10.64 -6.11
C THR A 230 -19.54 -10.48 -7.34
N VAL A 231 -20.38 -9.44 -7.37
CA VAL A 231 -21.33 -9.19 -8.47
C VAL A 231 -20.68 -8.44 -9.62
N GLY A 232 -19.73 -7.54 -9.32
CA GLY A 232 -19.09 -6.69 -10.31
C GLY A 232 -19.95 -5.50 -10.75
N PRO A 233 -19.57 -4.82 -11.85
CA PRO A 233 -20.32 -3.69 -12.40
C PRO A 233 -21.73 -4.09 -12.79
N SER A 234 -22.70 -3.23 -12.45
CA SER A 234 -24.13 -3.47 -12.71
C SER A 234 -24.67 -2.51 -13.78
N ASP A 235 -24.01 -2.48 -14.92
CA ASP A 235 -24.31 -1.64 -16.08
C ASP A 235 -24.81 -2.45 -17.29
N GLN A 236 -25.11 -1.76 -18.39
CA GLN A 236 -25.61 -2.39 -19.61
C GLN A 236 -24.59 -3.32 -20.30
N GLU A 237 -23.29 -3.01 -20.17
CA GLU A 237 -22.22 -3.81 -20.77
C GLU A 237 -22.16 -5.20 -20.11
N HIS A 238 -22.53 -5.30 -18.82
CA HIS A 238 -22.65 -6.54 -18.08
C HIS A 238 -24.04 -7.17 -18.15
N GLY A 239 -24.93 -6.67 -19.05
CA GLY A 239 -26.23 -7.26 -19.32
C GLY A 239 -27.35 -6.81 -18.40
N TYR A 240 -27.09 -5.88 -17.47
CA TYR A 240 -28.14 -5.33 -16.61
C TYR A 240 -29.07 -4.41 -17.38
N GLN A 241 -30.34 -4.44 -17.02
CA GLN A 241 -31.41 -3.77 -17.73
C GLN A 241 -32.03 -2.65 -16.90
N LYS A 242 -32.74 -1.76 -17.56
CA LYS A 242 -33.58 -0.75 -16.88
C LYS A 242 -34.72 -1.41 -16.12
N ALA A 243 -34.89 -0.98 -14.90
CA ALA A 243 -36.00 -1.40 -14.04
C ALA A 243 -36.20 -0.38 -12.90
N PRO A 244 -37.37 -0.36 -12.24
CA PRO A 244 -37.60 0.52 -11.11
C PRO A 244 -36.63 0.29 -9.96
N GLU A 245 -36.00 1.39 -9.48
CA GLU A 245 -35.09 1.44 -8.33
C GLU A 245 -35.41 2.63 -7.42
N ILE A 246 -34.97 2.56 -6.16
CA ILE A 246 -35.09 3.69 -5.20
C ILE A 246 -33.80 4.49 -5.26
N ASN A 247 -33.91 5.76 -5.72
CA ASN A 247 -32.80 6.69 -5.77
C ASN A 247 -33.20 8.00 -5.08
N TYR A 248 -32.41 8.43 -4.08
CA TYR A 248 -32.69 9.61 -3.25
C TYR A 248 -34.15 9.72 -2.74
N GLY A 249 -34.72 8.61 -2.27
CA GLY A 249 -36.08 8.56 -1.73
C GLY A 249 -37.19 8.65 -2.78
N LYS A 250 -36.90 8.40 -4.06
CA LYS A 250 -37.86 8.34 -5.15
C LYS A 250 -37.72 7.05 -5.94
N LEU A 251 -38.83 6.54 -6.43
CA LEU A 251 -38.83 5.45 -7.37
C LEU A 251 -38.53 6.00 -8.77
N VAL A 252 -37.44 5.56 -9.37
CA VAL A 252 -37.00 5.98 -10.72
C VAL A 252 -36.66 4.78 -11.57
N GLU A 253 -36.61 4.94 -12.88
CA GLU A 253 -36.07 3.94 -13.80
C GLU A 253 -34.54 4.05 -13.84
N GLY A 254 -33.84 2.98 -13.53
CA GLY A 254 -32.36 2.91 -13.53
C GLY A 254 -31.85 1.55 -13.97
N ILE A 255 -30.58 1.50 -14.39
CA ILE A 255 -29.92 0.23 -14.73
C ILE A 255 -29.64 -0.54 -13.43
N GLY A 256 -29.99 -1.84 -13.38
CA GLY A 256 -29.71 -2.67 -12.20
C GLY A 256 -30.84 -2.71 -11.16
N GLY A 257 -31.99 -2.07 -11.41
CA GLY A 257 -33.14 -2.16 -10.51
C GLY A 257 -33.52 -3.61 -10.21
N GLY A 258 -33.49 -4.00 -8.92
CA GLY A 258 -33.67 -5.38 -8.43
C GLY A 258 -32.46 -5.98 -7.70
N ILE A 259 -31.25 -5.52 -7.94
CA ILE A 259 -30.00 -6.04 -7.31
C ILE A 259 -30.04 -5.93 -5.79
N CYS A 260 -30.58 -4.84 -5.24
CA CYS A 260 -30.73 -4.68 -3.79
C CYS A 260 -31.67 -5.72 -3.16
N GLN A 261 -32.55 -6.36 -3.92
CA GLN A 261 -33.34 -7.50 -3.44
C GLN A 261 -32.45 -8.73 -3.27
N THR A 262 -31.50 -8.97 -4.17
CA THR A 262 -30.52 -10.06 -4.05
C THR A 262 -29.66 -9.90 -2.82
N SER A 263 -29.09 -8.70 -2.61
CA SER A 263 -28.27 -8.42 -1.40
C SER A 263 -29.08 -8.51 -0.12
N SER A 264 -30.34 -8.06 -0.11
CA SER A 264 -31.21 -8.17 1.07
C SER A 264 -31.62 -9.61 1.36
N THR A 265 -31.84 -10.44 0.33
CA THR A 265 -32.13 -11.86 0.52
C THR A 265 -30.91 -12.58 1.12
N LEU A 266 -29.72 -12.32 0.60
CA LEU A 266 -28.46 -12.83 1.16
C LEU A 266 -28.27 -12.36 2.60
N TYR A 267 -28.48 -11.06 2.89
CA TYR A 267 -28.38 -10.53 4.25
C TYR A 267 -29.27 -11.29 5.23
N ASN A 268 -30.54 -11.55 4.88
CA ASN A 268 -31.46 -12.24 5.77
C ASN A 268 -31.14 -13.73 5.95
N ALA A 269 -30.52 -14.38 4.98
CA ALA A 269 -29.99 -15.72 5.14
C ALA A 269 -28.78 -15.75 6.08
N ILE A 270 -27.78 -14.88 5.82
CA ILE A 270 -26.55 -14.80 6.61
C ILE A 270 -26.80 -14.32 8.04
N ASP A 271 -27.78 -13.43 8.27
CA ASP A 271 -28.09 -12.88 9.60
C ASP A 271 -28.62 -13.92 10.61
N GLN A 272 -28.87 -15.13 10.17
CA GLN A 272 -29.20 -16.28 11.05
C GLN A 272 -27.93 -16.92 11.64
N LEU A 273 -26.76 -16.56 11.15
CA LEU A 273 -25.47 -17.11 11.53
C LEU A 273 -24.63 -16.06 12.27
N ALA A 274 -23.62 -16.51 13.02
CA ALA A 274 -22.70 -15.64 13.71
C ALA A 274 -21.64 -15.10 12.74
N VAL A 275 -21.99 -14.05 11.98
CA VAL A 275 -21.08 -13.32 11.10
C VAL A 275 -20.76 -11.94 11.66
N GLN A 276 -19.61 -11.40 11.31
CA GLN A 276 -19.24 -10.03 11.67
C GLN A 276 -19.50 -9.09 10.49
N TYR A 277 -20.42 -8.13 10.67
CA TYR A 277 -20.68 -7.13 9.65
C TYR A 277 -19.57 -6.10 9.58
N ILE A 278 -19.14 -5.78 8.35
CA ILE A 278 -18.14 -4.77 8.04
C ILE A 278 -18.82 -3.53 7.47
N GLU A 279 -19.79 -3.74 6.56
CA GLU A 279 -20.52 -2.68 5.92
C GLU A 279 -21.96 -3.14 5.58
N LYS A 280 -22.95 -2.34 5.96
CA LYS A 280 -24.37 -2.57 5.59
C LYS A 280 -25.13 -1.25 5.61
N HIS A 281 -25.91 -1.02 4.58
CA HIS A 281 -26.71 0.18 4.41
C HIS A 281 -28.19 -0.16 4.25
N HIS A 282 -29.04 0.81 4.57
CA HIS A 282 -30.49 0.72 4.36
C HIS A 282 -30.94 1.68 3.26
N HIS A 283 -32.05 1.33 2.61
CA HIS A 283 -32.74 2.27 1.73
C HIS A 283 -33.35 3.43 2.54
N SER A 284 -33.47 4.57 1.89
CA SER A 284 -34.16 5.74 2.45
C SER A 284 -35.69 5.55 2.55
N LEU A 285 -36.25 4.60 1.79
CA LEU A 285 -37.66 4.20 1.83
C LEU A 285 -37.77 2.71 2.15
N ALA A 286 -38.91 2.31 2.74
CA ALA A 286 -39.20 0.91 2.94
C ALA A 286 -39.34 0.18 1.60
N VAL A 287 -38.73 -0.98 1.49
CA VAL A 287 -38.83 -1.87 0.33
C VAL A 287 -39.93 -2.93 0.57
N GLY A 288 -40.60 -3.35 -0.51
CA GLY A 288 -41.76 -4.25 -0.38
C GLY A 288 -41.40 -5.72 -0.25
N TYR A 289 -40.14 -6.12 -0.44
CA TYR A 289 -39.72 -7.52 -0.49
C TYR A 289 -39.14 -8.07 0.82
N VAL A 290 -38.84 -7.19 1.81
CA VAL A 290 -38.43 -7.57 3.17
C VAL A 290 -39.09 -6.64 4.20
N PRO A 291 -39.23 -7.05 5.48
CA PRO A 291 -39.67 -6.16 6.55
C PRO A 291 -38.77 -4.94 6.70
N LYS A 292 -39.34 -3.83 7.23
CA LYS A 292 -38.61 -2.59 7.48
C LYS A 292 -37.34 -2.84 8.33
N GLY A 293 -36.20 -2.32 7.88
CA GLY A 293 -34.90 -2.50 8.53
C GLY A 293 -34.22 -3.85 8.25
N ARG A 294 -34.84 -4.70 7.42
CA ARG A 294 -34.27 -5.98 7.01
C ARG A 294 -33.71 -5.96 5.59
N ASP A 295 -33.46 -4.79 5.06
CA ASP A 295 -32.84 -4.58 3.77
C ASP A 295 -31.33 -4.35 3.85
N ALA A 296 -30.65 -4.62 2.78
CA ALA A 296 -29.24 -4.32 2.55
C ALA A 296 -29.13 -3.64 1.18
N THR A 297 -28.97 -2.30 1.17
CA THR A 297 -28.86 -1.55 -0.09
C THR A 297 -27.41 -1.53 -0.57
N VAL A 298 -27.22 -1.71 -1.88
CA VAL A 298 -25.91 -1.74 -2.53
C VAL A 298 -25.93 -0.87 -3.79
N SER A 299 -24.76 -0.35 -4.15
CA SER A 299 -24.51 0.34 -5.43
C SER A 299 -23.05 0.12 -5.82
N TYR A 300 -22.79 -0.29 -7.05
CA TYR A 300 -21.40 -0.50 -7.50
C TYR A 300 -20.60 0.81 -7.43
N GLY A 301 -19.38 0.74 -6.89
CA GLY A 301 -18.55 1.92 -6.64
C GLY A 301 -18.98 2.81 -5.45
N GLY A 302 -20.04 2.43 -4.72
CA GLY A 302 -20.57 3.14 -3.57
C GLY A 302 -20.89 2.23 -2.40
N LYS A 303 -22.16 2.20 -1.96
CA LYS A 303 -22.62 1.36 -0.85
C LYS A 303 -22.43 -0.11 -1.12
N ASP A 304 -21.88 -0.85 -0.15
CA ASP A 304 -21.65 -2.29 -0.26
C ASP A 304 -22.33 -3.06 0.89
N PHE A 305 -22.51 -4.35 0.70
CA PHE A 305 -22.86 -5.28 1.77
C PHE A 305 -21.68 -6.21 2.00
N ARG A 306 -21.00 -6.04 3.15
CA ARG A 306 -19.75 -6.72 3.48
C ARG A 306 -19.84 -7.37 4.86
N TYR A 307 -19.32 -8.58 4.97
CA TYR A 307 -19.22 -9.30 6.24
C TYR A 307 -18.07 -10.30 6.23
N GLN A 308 -17.62 -10.69 7.42
CA GLN A 308 -16.64 -11.74 7.63
C GLN A 308 -17.33 -12.99 8.13
N ASN A 309 -16.94 -14.15 7.62
CA ASN A 309 -17.40 -15.45 8.11
C ASN A 309 -16.72 -15.78 9.45
N THR A 310 -17.38 -15.49 10.56
CA THR A 310 -16.93 -15.83 11.92
C THR A 310 -17.67 -17.05 12.50
N THR A 311 -18.36 -17.82 11.67
CA THR A 311 -19.13 -19.00 12.09
C THR A 311 -18.25 -20.15 12.58
N GLY A 312 -16.95 -20.13 12.24
CA GLY A 312 -15.98 -21.17 12.60
C GLY A 312 -15.88 -22.31 11.57
N VAL A 313 -16.71 -22.31 10.53
CA VAL A 313 -16.72 -23.32 9.48
C VAL A 313 -16.83 -22.70 8.09
N PRO A 314 -16.35 -23.36 7.02
CA PRO A 314 -16.54 -22.88 5.66
C PRO A 314 -18.01 -23.01 5.23
N LEU A 315 -18.45 -22.08 4.40
CA LEU A 315 -19.83 -21.96 3.91
C LEU A 315 -19.87 -21.95 2.40
N LEU A 316 -20.97 -22.46 1.83
CA LEU A 316 -21.33 -22.32 0.41
C LEU A 316 -22.61 -21.51 0.29
N ILE A 317 -22.60 -20.46 -0.51
CA ILE A 317 -23.78 -19.66 -0.83
C ILE A 317 -24.44 -20.22 -2.08
N LYS A 318 -25.72 -20.56 -1.99
CA LYS A 318 -26.55 -20.97 -3.12
C LYS A 318 -27.64 -19.93 -3.35
N ALA A 319 -27.79 -19.45 -4.56
CA ALA A 319 -28.83 -18.50 -4.94
C ALA A 319 -29.70 -19.12 -6.03
N ILE A 320 -30.97 -19.31 -5.72
CA ILE A 320 -31.94 -20.06 -6.55
C ILE A 320 -33.03 -19.08 -6.96
N VAL A 321 -33.16 -18.84 -8.27
CA VAL A 321 -34.23 -18.01 -8.83
C VAL A 321 -35.31 -18.91 -9.41
N GLY A 322 -36.52 -18.77 -8.91
CA GLY A 322 -37.72 -19.42 -9.43
C GLY A 322 -38.69 -18.40 -10.05
N LYS A 323 -39.90 -18.82 -10.38
CA LYS A 323 -40.94 -17.93 -10.90
C LYS A 323 -41.41 -16.95 -9.81
N GLY A 324 -40.86 -15.71 -9.85
CA GLY A 324 -41.23 -14.66 -8.91
C GLY A 324 -40.67 -14.84 -7.49
N ALA A 325 -39.69 -15.70 -7.29
CA ALA A 325 -39.01 -15.89 -6.00
C ALA A 325 -37.49 -16.01 -6.16
N LEU A 326 -36.77 -15.44 -5.22
CA LEU A 326 -35.32 -15.63 -5.03
C LEU A 326 -35.10 -16.23 -3.63
N THR A 327 -34.48 -17.40 -3.59
CA THR A 327 -34.06 -18.06 -2.36
C THR A 327 -32.54 -18.04 -2.28
N VAL A 328 -32.01 -17.60 -1.15
CA VAL A 328 -30.59 -17.79 -0.82
C VAL A 328 -30.50 -18.81 0.30
N GLU A 329 -29.75 -19.86 0.07
CA GLU A 329 -29.37 -20.85 1.06
C GLU A 329 -27.90 -20.72 1.41
N VAL A 330 -27.56 -20.86 2.68
CA VAL A 330 -26.20 -21.00 3.15
C VAL A 330 -26.03 -22.46 3.54
N ARG A 331 -25.06 -23.12 2.98
CA ARG A 331 -24.79 -24.54 3.15
C ARG A 331 -23.40 -24.79 3.72
N THR A 332 -23.20 -25.98 4.27
CA THR A 332 -21.91 -26.47 4.76
C THR A 332 -21.90 -28.00 4.72
N ALA A 333 -20.71 -28.57 4.94
CA ALA A 333 -20.58 -30.01 5.07
C ALA A 333 -21.31 -30.52 6.33
N LYS A 334 -21.85 -31.76 6.27
CA LYS A 334 -22.61 -32.37 7.36
C LYS A 334 -21.80 -32.47 8.65
N GLU A 335 -20.49 -32.71 8.56
CA GLU A 335 -19.57 -32.77 9.72
C GLU A 335 -19.49 -31.44 10.47
N TYR A 336 -19.71 -30.31 9.81
CA TYR A 336 -19.65 -28.96 10.39
C TYR A 336 -21.00 -28.50 10.97
N GLN A 337 -22.12 -29.24 10.73
CA GLN A 337 -23.45 -28.79 11.10
C GLN A 337 -23.58 -28.49 12.61
N SER A 338 -22.93 -29.30 13.47
CA SER A 338 -22.94 -29.09 14.92
C SER A 338 -21.96 -28.05 15.44
N GLN A 339 -20.99 -27.66 14.61
CA GLN A 339 -19.91 -26.71 14.97
C GLN A 339 -20.25 -25.28 14.61
N ILE A 340 -21.18 -25.10 13.68
CA ILE A 340 -21.52 -23.78 13.15
C ILE A 340 -22.11 -22.86 14.23
N LYS A 341 -21.52 -21.70 14.41
CA LYS A 341 -22.04 -20.70 15.34
C LYS A 341 -23.22 -19.98 14.71
N LYS A 342 -24.36 -19.98 15.38
CA LYS A 342 -25.58 -19.25 15.01
C LYS A 342 -25.67 -17.96 15.80
N LYS A 343 -26.43 -17.00 15.24
CA LYS A 343 -26.78 -15.77 15.97
C LYS A 343 -27.66 -16.14 17.17
N ILE A 344 -27.32 -15.62 18.34
CA ILE A 344 -28.07 -15.79 19.59
C ILE A 344 -29.24 -14.78 19.61
#